data_e5a58464e75bb81ddd973d2922b26bf4
#
_entry.id   e5a58464e75bb81ddd973d2922b26bf4
#
_cell.length_a   1.000
_cell.length_b   1.000
_cell.length_c   1.000
_cell.angle_alpha   90.00
_cell.angle_beta   90.00
_cell.angle_gamma   90.00
#
_symmetry.space_group_name_H-M   'P 1'
#
loop_
_entity.id
_entity.type
_entity.pdbx_description
1 polymer ?
#
loop_
_entity_poly.entity_id
_entity_poly.type
_entity_poly.pdbx_seq_one_letter_code
_entity_poly.pdbx_strand_id
1 'polypeptide(L)'
;SGKGEGQSNGDSDSKDDNSKNQGGEGEEGTGGAIGGDLSGEDFNSSGGEGGGAGETTEEVVHQPKFLMKTCSFDDVSLEAGSEQNMEISFQNRSKKFAAYNLKVTIQQEGDFLNFNRTSEYFEKVEAGGTITLKEGLRVQEDAKQGSVPVQFLFEYEDDKGNVYSGTETYQIRVHQPVKTSFSGGLIPAGVYAADTISTDVQIVNLGRAPIYNIGVSLKGTGLFVAQPFYGGELEAGSSAQGNVNIYVGTRDMESIGDVSDGEEADKYGDVNGTLVLEYEDSYGKTYSQSIDYATKIQAPKVLSLKAETKEETNQWWISIIVLLGLGLSAGVAIQTMRIYSIKKKL
;
A
#
# COMPACT_ATOMS: atom_id res chain seq x y z
N SER A 1 19.97 48.04 20.47
CA SER A 1 20.93 48.08 21.58
C SER A 1 21.12 46.68 22.16
N GLY A 2 22.15 46.08 21.96
CA GLY A 2 23.42 45.61 22.43
C GLY A 2 23.52 44.14 22.06
N LYS A 3 24.34 43.78 21.22
CA LYS A 3 25.74 43.31 21.18
C LYS A 3 26.13 42.34 22.32
N GLY A 4 26.66 41.18 21.92
CA GLY A 4 27.42 40.26 22.75
C GLY A 4 27.86 39.03 21.96
N GLU A 5 29.10 39.14 21.43
CA GLU A 5 29.88 38.10 20.76
C GLU A 5 30.48 37.12 21.79
N GLY A 6 30.79 35.91 21.34
CA GLY A 6 31.59 34.95 22.11
C GLY A 6 31.88 33.68 21.34
N GLN A 7 32.97 33.69 20.57
CA GLN A 7 33.65 32.51 20.00
C GLN A 7 34.34 31.69 21.10
N SER A 8 34.41 30.38 20.96
CA SER A 8 35.61 29.60 21.31
C SER A 8 35.63 28.26 20.59
N ASN A 9 36.73 28.05 19.89
CA ASN A 9 37.24 26.84 19.27
C ASN A 9 37.64 25.76 20.29
N GLY A 10 37.66 24.53 19.81
CA GLY A 10 38.30 23.41 20.49
C GLY A 10 38.37 22.18 19.61
N ASP A 11 39.41 22.12 18.78
CA ASP A 11 39.95 20.93 18.12
C ASP A 11 40.40 19.87 19.13
N SER A 12 40.22 18.61 18.82
CA SER A 12 41.29 17.61 18.99
C SER A 12 40.94 16.27 18.31
N ASP A 13 41.82 15.96 17.39
CA ASP A 13 42.18 14.68 16.77
C ASP A 13 42.34 13.48 17.72
N SER A 14 42.10 12.29 17.21
CA SER A 14 43.00 11.12 17.03
C SER A 14 42.17 9.84 16.79
N LYS A 15 42.32 9.30 15.61
CA LYS A 15 43.16 8.16 15.15
C LYS A 15 42.73 6.77 15.56
N ASP A 16 42.42 6.04 14.48
CA ASP A 16 42.79 4.67 14.07
C ASP A 16 42.81 3.55 15.12
N ASP A 17 42.11 2.48 14.87
CA ASP A 17 42.80 1.23 14.52
C ASP A 17 41.90 0.20 13.81
N ASN A 18 42.53 -0.46 12.89
CA ASN A 18 42.16 -1.45 11.91
C ASN A 18 42.22 -2.85 12.54
N SER A 19 41.23 -3.73 12.30
CA SER A 19 41.51 -5.15 12.25
C SER A 19 40.54 -5.92 11.36
N LYS A 20 41.09 -6.40 10.26
CA LYS A 20 40.56 -7.47 9.41
C LYS A 20 40.45 -8.78 10.20
N ASN A 21 39.40 -9.60 9.97
CA ASN A 21 39.67 -10.99 9.65
C ASN A 21 38.54 -11.63 8.82
N GLN A 22 39.00 -12.50 7.95
CA GLN A 22 38.33 -13.22 6.88
C GLN A 22 37.54 -14.45 7.36
N GLY A 23 36.48 -14.80 6.57
CA GLY A 23 36.39 -16.13 5.96
C GLY A 23 35.60 -17.20 6.72
N GLY A 24 34.65 -17.80 6.02
CA GLY A 24 34.10 -19.09 6.36
C GLY A 24 32.75 -19.34 5.68
N GLU A 25 32.84 -20.03 4.54
CA GLU A 25 31.73 -20.63 3.78
C GLU A 25 31.14 -21.86 4.49
N GLY A 26 29.89 -22.23 4.12
CA GLY A 26 29.29 -23.56 4.25
C GLY A 26 28.20 -23.66 5.32
N GLU A 27 27.05 -24.14 5.14
CA GLU A 27 26.43 -25.22 4.40
C GLU A 27 24.92 -25.23 4.73
N GLU A 28 24.16 -25.75 3.84
CA GLU A 28 22.73 -26.07 3.93
C GLU A 28 22.41 -27.04 5.08
N GLY A 29 21.27 -26.84 5.75
CA GLY A 29 20.75 -27.77 6.75
C GLY A 29 19.23 -27.71 6.86
N THR A 30 18.62 -28.65 6.17
CA THR A 30 17.23 -29.12 6.20
C THR A 30 16.58 -29.23 7.58
N GLY A 31 15.30 -28.94 7.61
CA GLY A 31 14.15 -29.40 8.35
C GLY A 31 14.33 -30.16 9.68
N GLY A 32 13.51 -29.78 10.66
CA GLY A 32 13.33 -30.57 11.87
C GLY A 32 12.18 -30.02 12.70
N ALA A 33 10.98 -30.55 12.46
CA ALA A 33 9.87 -30.47 13.41
C ALA A 33 10.25 -31.27 14.65
N ILE A 34 10.19 -30.68 15.83
CA ILE A 34 10.30 -31.43 17.09
C ILE A 34 9.05 -31.13 17.93
N GLY A 35 8.12 -32.09 17.87
CA GLY A 35 7.12 -32.27 18.89
C GLY A 35 7.81 -32.77 20.16
N GLY A 36 7.73 -32.00 21.23
CA GLY A 36 8.20 -32.42 22.55
C GLY A 36 7.06 -33.00 23.36
N ASP A 37 6.96 -34.31 23.33
CA ASP A 37 6.22 -35.11 24.31
C ASP A 37 7.01 -35.05 25.65
N LEU A 38 6.41 -34.50 26.71
CA LEU A 38 6.92 -34.62 28.08
C LEU A 38 6.11 -35.64 28.83
N SER A 39 6.43 -36.90 28.56
CA SER A 39 6.10 -38.01 29.44
C SER A 39 7.09 -38.03 30.63
N GLY A 40 6.53 -38.22 31.82
CA GLY A 40 7.21 -38.15 33.10
C GLY A 40 8.41 -39.08 33.27
N GLU A 41 9.35 -38.60 34.05
CA GLU A 41 10.36 -39.47 34.64
C GLU A 41 10.17 -39.59 36.12
N ASP A 42 9.93 -40.84 36.54
CA ASP A 42 9.92 -41.31 37.92
C ASP A 42 11.29 -41.10 38.56
N PHE A 43 11.38 -40.33 39.62
CA PHE A 43 12.52 -40.39 40.54
C PHE A 43 12.22 -41.40 41.66
N ASN A 44 12.73 -42.61 41.48
CA ASN A 44 12.85 -43.61 42.54
C ASN A 44 14.14 -43.35 43.31
N SER A 45 14.04 -42.92 44.57
CA SER A 45 15.16 -43.00 45.52
C SER A 45 14.78 -43.92 46.67
N SER A 46 15.45 -45.05 46.72
CA SER A 46 15.30 -46.05 47.76
C SER A 46 16.09 -45.69 49.05
N GLY A 47 15.49 -45.98 50.18
CA GLY A 47 16.21 -46.39 51.36
C GLY A 47 16.07 -45.53 52.62
N GLY A 48 15.33 -46.02 53.60
CA GLY A 48 15.34 -45.57 54.98
C GLY A 48 14.10 -46.00 55.76
N GLU A 49 14.10 -47.18 56.36
CA GLU A 49 13.10 -47.65 57.31
C GLU A 49 13.06 -46.78 58.59
N GLY A 50 11.86 -46.41 59.01
CA GLY A 50 11.64 -45.76 60.31
C GLY A 50 10.17 -45.36 60.53
N GLY A 51 9.41 -46.19 61.18
CA GLY A 51 8.00 -46.22 61.45
C GLY A 51 7.31 -44.90 61.83
N GLY A 52 6.06 -44.83 61.50
CA GLY A 52 5.10 -43.86 61.92
C GLY A 52 3.92 -43.77 60.96
N ALA A 53 2.89 -44.60 61.18
CA ALA A 53 1.66 -44.51 60.41
C ALA A 53 0.97 -43.16 60.68
N GLY A 54 1.03 -42.30 59.68
CA GLY A 54 0.19 -41.17 59.47
C GLY A 54 -0.03 -41.09 58.01
N GLU A 55 -1.12 -41.64 57.46
CA GLU A 55 -1.62 -41.42 56.13
C GLU A 55 -1.96 -39.92 56.03
N THR A 56 -1.00 -39.08 55.74
CA THR A 56 -1.28 -37.79 55.13
C THR A 56 -1.70 -38.06 53.67
N THR A 57 -2.99 -38.32 53.46
CA THR A 57 -3.59 -38.15 52.16
C THR A 57 -3.32 -36.69 51.77
N GLU A 58 -2.34 -36.45 50.91
CA GLU A 58 -2.23 -35.17 50.22
C GLU A 58 -3.56 -34.97 49.51
N GLU A 59 -4.40 -34.09 50.04
CA GLU A 59 -5.66 -33.71 49.42
C GLU A 59 -5.30 -33.02 48.11
N VAL A 60 -5.45 -33.71 46.99
CA VAL A 60 -5.22 -33.12 45.68
C VAL A 60 -6.25 -32.01 45.50
N VAL A 61 -5.83 -30.78 45.71
CA VAL A 61 -6.67 -29.59 45.58
C VAL A 61 -6.88 -29.33 44.07
N HIS A 62 -8.07 -29.66 43.57
CA HIS A 62 -8.48 -29.34 42.20
C HIS A 62 -9.06 -27.95 42.17
N GLN A 63 -8.30 -27.01 41.64
CA GLN A 63 -8.67 -25.62 41.44
C GLN A 63 -9.74 -25.48 40.33
N PRO A 64 -10.83 -24.71 40.51
CA PRO A 64 -11.67 -24.25 39.41
C PRO A 64 -10.84 -23.53 38.37
N LYS A 65 -11.17 -23.71 37.07
CA LYS A 65 -10.53 -23.03 35.96
C LYS A 65 -11.58 -22.42 35.03
N PHE A 66 -11.48 -21.13 34.79
CA PHE A 66 -12.34 -20.41 33.84
C PHE A 66 -11.67 -20.40 32.50
N LEU A 67 -12.37 -20.87 31.47
CA LEU A 67 -11.95 -20.79 30.08
C LEU A 67 -13.04 -20.08 29.26
N MET A 68 -12.64 -19.28 28.29
CA MET A 68 -13.55 -18.66 27.36
C MET A 68 -14.36 -19.71 26.60
N LYS A 69 -15.64 -19.42 26.41
CA LYS A 69 -16.57 -20.28 25.68
C LYS A 69 -17.05 -19.64 24.38
N THR A 70 -17.49 -18.39 24.42
CA THR A 70 -17.97 -17.63 23.26
C THR A 70 -17.65 -16.16 23.43
N CYS A 71 -17.43 -15.46 22.32
CA CYS A 71 -17.35 -14.01 22.26
C CYS A 71 -18.16 -13.49 21.06
N SER A 72 -18.88 -12.38 21.24
CA SER A 72 -19.62 -11.73 20.17
C SER A 72 -18.75 -11.19 19.05
N PHE A 73 -17.43 -11.09 19.27
CA PHE A 73 -16.44 -10.59 18.32
C PHE A 73 -15.59 -11.70 17.70
N ASP A 74 -15.97 -12.96 17.86
CA ASP A 74 -15.39 -14.07 17.13
C ASP A 74 -15.49 -13.77 15.66
N ASP A 75 -14.68 -13.77 14.78
CA ASP A 75 -14.75 -13.45 13.33
C ASP A 75 -15.14 -12.01 12.93
N VAL A 76 -15.23 -11.09 13.89
CA VAL A 76 -15.54 -9.67 13.63
C VAL A 76 -14.29 -8.83 13.84
N SER A 77 -14.06 -7.86 12.94
CA SER A 77 -13.07 -6.79 13.12
C SER A 77 -13.79 -5.49 13.44
N LEU A 78 -13.42 -4.84 14.54
CA LEU A 78 -14.04 -3.60 15.00
C LEU A 78 -13.40 -2.41 14.28
N GLU A 79 -14.23 -1.47 13.84
CA GLU A 79 -13.76 -0.24 13.22
C GLU A 79 -13.25 0.74 14.31
N ALA A 80 -12.08 1.33 14.09
CA ALA A 80 -11.57 2.40 14.97
C ALA A 80 -12.55 3.59 14.98
N GLY A 81 -12.85 4.09 16.17
CA GLY A 81 -13.86 5.11 16.42
C GLY A 81 -15.28 4.59 16.63
N SER A 82 -15.51 3.27 16.50
CA SER A 82 -16.84 2.67 16.70
C SER A 82 -17.15 2.35 18.16
N GLU A 83 -18.45 2.23 18.46
CA GLU A 83 -18.97 1.75 19.73
C GLU A 83 -19.75 0.46 19.50
N GLN A 84 -19.45 -0.56 20.30
CA GLN A 84 -20.04 -1.89 20.19
C GLN A 84 -20.39 -2.44 21.57
N ASN A 85 -21.28 -3.43 21.61
CA ASN A 85 -21.55 -4.18 22.83
C ASN A 85 -20.86 -5.54 22.75
N MET A 86 -19.92 -5.76 23.67
CA MET A 86 -19.26 -7.04 23.84
C MET A 86 -20.10 -7.97 24.72
N GLU A 87 -20.34 -9.17 24.25
CA GLU A 87 -20.86 -10.26 25.04
C GLU A 87 -19.87 -11.42 25.02
N ILE A 88 -19.25 -11.71 26.18
CA ILE A 88 -18.26 -12.78 26.31
C ILE A 88 -18.63 -13.70 27.43
N SER A 89 -18.51 -15.01 27.22
CA SER A 89 -18.83 -16.00 28.21
C SER A 89 -17.63 -16.87 28.61
N PHE A 90 -17.54 -17.18 29.90
CA PHE A 90 -16.52 -18.06 30.46
C PHE A 90 -17.17 -19.20 31.21
N GLN A 91 -16.60 -20.39 31.07
CA GLN A 91 -17.09 -21.60 31.74
C GLN A 91 -16.11 -22.05 32.84
N ASN A 92 -16.62 -22.31 34.03
CA ASN A 92 -15.90 -23.07 35.04
C ASN A 92 -15.70 -24.51 34.54
N ARG A 93 -14.50 -24.86 34.12
CA ARG A 93 -14.16 -26.19 33.58
C ARG A 93 -14.02 -27.26 34.63
N SER A 94 -14.05 -26.92 35.92
CA SER A 94 -14.11 -27.93 36.99
C SER A 94 -15.42 -28.72 36.91
N LYS A 95 -15.33 -30.02 37.08
CA LYS A 95 -16.50 -30.92 37.14
C LYS A 95 -17.04 -31.13 38.56
N LYS A 96 -16.30 -30.66 39.58
CA LYS A 96 -16.60 -30.95 40.99
C LYS A 96 -16.65 -29.73 41.90
N PHE A 97 -15.91 -28.67 41.53
CA PHE A 97 -15.71 -27.52 42.44
C PHE A 97 -16.37 -26.26 41.90
N ALA A 98 -17.20 -25.66 42.70
CA ALA A 98 -17.74 -24.32 42.45
C ALA A 98 -16.72 -23.26 42.81
N ALA A 99 -16.82 -22.09 42.19
CA ALA A 99 -16.09 -20.88 42.55
C ALA A 99 -17.03 -19.95 43.32
N TYR A 100 -16.55 -19.36 44.39
CA TYR A 100 -17.25 -18.41 45.23
C TYR A 100 -16.57 -17.04 45.16
N ASN A 101 -17.32 -15.97 45.38
CA ASN A 101 -16.82 -14.60 45.43
C ASN A 101 -15.99 -14.24 44.19
N LEU A 102 -16.41 -14.74 43.02
CA LEU A 102 -15.68 -14.52 41.77
C LEU A 102 -15.77 -13.06 41.35
N LYS A 103 -14.63 -12.41 41.25
CA LYS A 103 -14.44 -11.11 40.61
C LYS A 103 -13.73 -11.33 39.26
N VAL A 104 -14.30 -10.83 38.17
CA VAL A 104 -13.66 -10.79 36.89
C VAL A 104 -13.25 -9.36 36.58
N THR A 105 -11.97 -9.13 36.29
CA THR A 105 -11.43 -7.81 35.96
C THR A 105 -10.94 -7.81 34.54
N ILE A 106 -11.39 -6.84 33.70
CA ILE A 106 -10.95 -6.62 32.34
C ILE A 106 -9.71 -5.72 32.40
N GLN A 107 -8.62 -6.20 31.81
CA GLN A 107 -7.35 -5.48 31.68
C GLN A 107 -6.90 -5.43 30.23
N GLN A 108 -6.28 -4.34 29.81
CA GLN A 108 -5.73 -4.17 28.47
C GLN A 108 -4.40 -3.41 28.54
N GLU A 109 -3.58 -3.61 27.53
CA GLU A 109 -2.39 -2.80 27.31
C GLU A 109 -2.74 -1.59 26.42
N GLY A 110 -2.47 -0.39 26.92
CA GLY A 110 -2.78 0.88 26.23
C GLY A 110 -4.24 1.30 26.38
N ASP A 111 -4.57 2.48 25.83
CA ASP A 111 -5.88 3.12 25.97
C ASP A 111 -6.74 2.99 24.70
N PHE A 112 -6.50 1.96 23.87
CA PHE A 112 -7.17 1.82 22.59
C PHE A 112 -8.63 1.35 22.67
N LEU A 113 -8.97 0.66 23.76
CA LEU A 113 -10.31 0.11 24.00
C LEU A 113 -10.85 0.65 25.31
N ASN A 114 -12.02 1.30 25.30
CA ASN A 114 -12.66 1.81 26.51
C ASN A 114 -13.89 0.97 26.84
N PHE A 115 -13.84 0.25 27.94
CA PHE A 115 -14.97 -0.51 28.47
C PHE A 115 -15.77 0.37 29.44
N ASN A 116 -17.10 0.26 29.40
CA ASN A 116 -17.97 1.00 30.33
C ASN A 116 -17.72 0.59 31.79
N ARG A 117 -17.46 -0.69 32.00
CA ARG A 117 -17.05 -1.26 33.28
C ARG A 117 -15.87 -2.19 33.05
N THR A 118 -14.96 -2.19 34.02
CA THR A 118 -13.75 -3.02 33.97
C THR A 118 -13.78 -4.18 34.96
N SER A 119 -14.86 -4.35 35.70
CA SER A 119 -15.00 -5.51 36.61
C SER A 119 -16.46 -5.88 36.85
N GLU A 120 -16.70 -7.17 37.07
CA GLU A 120 -18.00 -7.74 37.41
C GLU A 120 -17.81 -8.79 38.51
N TYR A 121 -18.83 -8.95 39.40
CA TYR A 121 -18.81 -9.85 40.52
C TYR A 121 -19.92 -10.87 40.44
N PHE A 122 -19.60 -12.12 40.80
CA PHE A 122 -20.51 -13.26 40.86
C PHE A 122 -20.36 -13.93 42.24
N GLU A 123 -21.45 -14.04 43.00
CA GLU A 123 -21.43 -14.65 44.32
C GLU A 123 -20.98 -16.13 44.27
N LYS A 124 -21.48 -16.87 43.29
CA LYS A 124 -21.16 -18.28 43.08
C LYS A 124 -21.26 -18.70 41.63
N VAL A 125 -20.32 -19.52 41.16
CA VAL A 125 -20.36 -20.19 39.87
C VAL A 125 -20.19 -21.68 40.07
N GLU A 126 -21.24 -22.45 39.78
CA GLU A 126 -21.24 -23.90 39.96
C GLU A 126 -20.19 -24.61 39.10
N ALA A 127 -19.86 -25.84 39.46
CA ALA A 127 -19.04 -26.71 38.62
C ALA A 127 -19.67 -26.88 37.24
N GLY A 128 -18.92 -26.60 36.16
CA GLY A 128 -19.44 -26.57 34.79
C GLY A 128 -20.30 -25.34 34.44
N GLY A 129 -20.58 -24.46 35.41
CA GLY A 129 -21.36 -23.23 35.22
C GLY A 129 -20.73 -22.26 34.26
N THR A 130 -21.53 -21.40 33.67
CA THR A 130 -21.09 -20.35 32.71
C THR A 130 -21.49 -18.99 33.25
N ILE A 131 -20.56 -18.03 33.16
CA ILE A 131 -20.82 -16.60 33.39
C ILE A 131 -20.76 -15.88 32.05
N THR A 132 -21.46 -14.75 31.94
CA THR A 132 -21.46 -13.91 30.75
C THR A 132 -21.31 -12.47 31.14
N LEU A 133 -20.27 -11.82 30.64
CA LEU A 133 -20.06 -10.38 30.76
C LEU A 133 -20.68 -9.67 29.56
N LYS A 134 -21.39 -8.56 29.82
CA LYS A 134 -21.99 -7.71 28.79
C LYS A 134 -21.53 -6.27 29.01
N GLU A 135 -20.61 -5.82 28.19
CA GLU A 135 -19.99 -4.51 28.36
C GLU A 135 -20.06 -3.68 27.08
N GLY A 136 -20.35 -2.38 27.24
CA GLY A 136 -20.14 -1.43 26.16
C GLY A 136 -18.64 -1.22 25.94
N LEU A 137 -18.22 -1.28 24.70
CA LEU A 137 -16.86 -1.11 24.26
C LEU A 137 -16.79 0.01 23.22
N ARG A 138 -15.97 1.00 23.46
CA ARG A 138 -15.60 2.04 22.48
C ARG A 138 -14.16 1.80 22.02
N VAL A 139 -13.97 1.67 20.71
CA VAL A 139 -12.65 1.63 20.08
C VAL A 139 -12.20 3.07 19.82
N GLN A 140 -11.00 3.45 20.26
CA GLN A 140 -10.47 4.79 20.03
C GLN A 140 -10.21 5.01 18.51
N GLU A 141 -10.35 6.27 18.05
CA GLU A 141 -10.11 6.62 16.65
C GLU A 141 -8.66 6.41 16.21
N ASP A 142 -7.71 6.52 17.14
CA ASP A 142 -6.28 6.32 16.93
C ASP A 142 -5.81 4.90 17.28
N ALA A 143 -6.72 3.99 17.56
CA ALA A 143 -6.40 2.59 17.79
C ALA A 143 -5.63 2.02 16.60
N LYS A 144 -4.49 1.43 16.87
CA LYS A 144 -3.67 0.82 15.83
C LYS A 144 -4.41 -0.35 15.19
N GLN A 145 -4.30 -0.43 13.86
CA GLN A 145 -4.80 -1.57 13.13
C GLN A 145 -4.07 -2.85 13.55
N GLY A 146 -4.83 -3.93 13.75
CA GLY A 146 -4.30 -5.22 14.18
C GLY A 146 -5.07 -5.83 15.32
N SER A 147 -4.43 -6.75 16.06
CA SER A 147 -5.02 -7.42 17.22
C SER A 147 -4.61 -6.74 18.52
N VAL A 148 -5.61 -6.40 19.32
CA VAL A 148 -5.43 -5.80 20.64
C VAL A 148 -5.76 -6.85 21.70
N PRO A 149 -4.80 -7.24 22.56
CA PRO A 149 -5.04 -8.22 23.62
C PRO A 149 -5.87 -7.60 24.74
N VAL A 150 -6.89 -8.31 25.15
CA VAL A 150 -7.70 -8.01 26.34
C VAL A 150 -7.59 -9.17 27.29
N GLN A 151 -7.17 -8.91 28.51
CA GLN A 151 -7.01 -9.92 29.56
C GLN A 151 -8.20 -9.88 30.52
N PHE A 152 -8.67 -11.05 30.91
CA PHE A 152 -9.70 -11.25 31.93
C PHE A 152 -9.04 -11.94 33.13
N LEU A 153 -8.87 -11.18 34.19
CA LEU A 153 -8.35 -11.70 35.45
C LEU A 153 -9.52 -12.19 36.30
N PHE A 154 -9.47 -13.46 36.71
CA PHE A 154 -10.42 -14.12 37.60
C PHE A 154 -9.79 -14.24 38.97
N GLU A 155 -10.45 -13.69 39.99
CA GLU A 155 -10.09 -13.83 41.42
C GLU A 155 -11.29 -14.48 42.12
N TYR A 156 -11.11 -15.61 42.78
CA TYR A 156 -12.20 -16.36 43.38
C TYR A 156 -11.72 -17.21 44.56
N GLU A 157 -12.67 -17.75 45.32
CA GLU A 157 -12.45 -18.62 46.45
C GLU A 157 -13.07 -20.00 46.21
N ASP A 158 -12.57 -21.02 46.91
CA ASP A 158 -13.22 -22.31 47.03
C ASP A 158 -14.21 -22.34 48.21
N ASP A 159 -14.85 -23.49 48.48
CA ASP A 159 -15.79 -23.70 49.57
C ASP A 159 -15.12 -23.66 50.97
N LYS A 160 -13.80 -23.66 51.03
CA LYS A 160 -13.01 -23.54 52.27
C LYS A 160 -12.45 -22.13 52.47
N GLY A 161 -12.67 -21.21 51.51
CA GLY A 161 -12.17 -19.83 51.54
C GLY A 161 -10.72 -19.69 51.07
N ASN A 162 -10.16 -20.69 50.38
CA ASN A 162 -8.85 -20.54 49.76
C ASN A 162 -8.98 -19.68 48.49
N VAL A 163 -8.09 -18.69 48.33
CA VAL A 163 -8.09 -17.73 47.22
C VAL A 163 -7.29 -18.27 46.06
N TYR A 164 -7.86 -18.12 44.87
CA TYR A 164 -7.26 -18.50 43.61
C TYR A 164 -7.35 -17.36 42.59
N SER A 165 -6.44 -17.38 41.63
CA SER A 165 -6.51 -16.49 40.47
C SER A 165 -6.19 -17.22 39.16
N GLY A 166 -6.70 -16.69 38.07
CA GLY A 166 -6.43 -17.16 36.71
C GLY A 166 -6.59 -16.05 35.68
N THR A 167 -6.04 -16.21 34.53
CA THR A 167 -6.12 -15.20 33.45
C THR A 167 -6.46 -15.87 32.14
N GLU A 168 -7.36 -15.26 31.37
CA GLU A 168 -7.65 -15.59 29.99
C GLU A 168 -7.39 -14.36 29.12
N THR A 169 -6.90 -14.56 27.90
CA THR A 169 -6.63 -13.45 26.97
C THR A 169 -7.43 -13.64 25.69
N TYR A 170 -8.13 -12.61 25.28
CA TYR A 170 -8.85 -12.55 24.01
C TYR A 170 -8.25 -11.48 23.12
N GLN A 171 -8.15 -11.77 21.81
CA GLN A 171 -7.60 -10.85 20.82
C GLN A 171 -8.74 -10.16 20.06
N ILE A 172 -8.95 -8.87 20.33
CA ILE A 172 -9.90 -8.05 19.59
C ILE A 172 -9.20 -7.53 18.32
N ARG A 173 -9.77 -7.83 17.15
CA ARG A 173 -9.26 -7.31 15.88
C ARG A 173 -9.82 -5.92 15.63
N VAL A 174 -8.94 -4.97 15.34
CA VAL A 174 -9.27 -3.57 15.02
C VAL A 174 -8.82 -3.26 13.61
N HIS A 175 -9.67 -2.60 12.83
CA HIS A 175 -9.30 -2.04 11.53
C HIS A 175 -9.51 -0.53 11.51
N GLN A 176 -8.65 0.16 10.76
CA GLN A 176 -8.80 1.59 10.51
C GLN A 176 -9.66 1.79 9.27
N PRO A 177 -10.66 2.72 9.31
CA PRO A 177 -11.43 3.05 8.14
C PRO A 177 -10.56 3.71 7.07
N VAL A 178 -10.68 3.23 5.84
CA VAL A 178 -9.96 3.81 4.71
C VAL A 178 -10.63 5.12 4.29
N LYS A 179 -9.81 6.18 4.16
CA LYS A 179 -10.23 7.49 3.68
C LYS A 179 -9.23 7.98 2.64
N THR A 180 -9.68 8.18 1.43
CA THR A 180 -8.83 8.68 0.34
C THR A 180 -9.47 9.84 -0.39
N SER A 181 -8.64 10.65 -1.03
CA SER A 181 -9.07 11.67 -1.98
C SER A 181 -8.40 11.38 -3.31
N PHE A 182 -9.20 11.31 -4.37
CA PHE A 182 -8.75 11.15 -5.74
C PHE A 182 -9.10 12.40 -6.53
N SER A 183 -8.11 12.98 -7.21
CA SER A 183 -8.26 14.22 -7.98
C SER A 183 -7.38 14.22 -9.22
N GLY A 184 -7.63 15.16 -10.13
CA GLY A 184 -6.97 15.20 -11.44
C GLY A 184 -7.79 14.47 -12.50
N GLY A 185 -7.14 13.76 -13.42
CA GLY A 185 -7.81 12.98 -14.44
C GLY A 185 -8.56 13.82 -15.48
N LEU A 186 -8.14 15.07 -15.70
CA LEU A 186 -8.80 15.96 -16.64
C LEU A 186 -8.50 15.51 -18.08
N ILE A 187 -9.55 15.08 -18.77
CA ILE A 187 -9.52 14.75 -20.19
C ILE A 187 -10.02 15.98 -20.98
N PRO A 188 -9.29 16.45 -22.00
CA PRO A 188 -9.73 17.59 -22.81
C PRO A 188 -11.11 17.35 -23.43
N ALA A 189 -11.90 18.41 -23.59
CA ALA A 189 -13.24 18.35 -24.20
C ALA A 189 -13.25 17.85 -25.66
N GLY A 190 -12.09 17.87 -26.32
CA GLY A 190 -11.89 17.30 -27.66
C GLY A 190 -10.50 16.69 -27.78
N VAL A 191 -10.45 15.48 -28.31
CA VAL A 191 -9.24 14.69 -28.52
C VAL A 191 -9.21 14.15 -29.94
N TYR A 192 -8.03 13.80 -30.47
CA TYR A 192 -7.88 13.31 -31.85
C TYR A 192 -7.59 11.82 -31.84
N ALA A 193 -8.26 11.07 -32.68
CA ALA A 193 -7.99 9.65 -32.87
C ALA A 193 -6.52 9.42 -33.29
N ALA A 194 -5.96 8.30 -32.88
CA ALA A 194 -4.55 7.92 -33.07
C ALA A 194 -3.55 8.83 -32.32
N ASP A 195 -4.01 9.66 -31.40
CA ASP A 195 -3.15 10.47 -30.51
C ASP A 195 -3.04 9.80 -29.13
N THR A 196 -2.07 10.24 -28.35
CA THR A 196 -1.94 9.87 -26.95
C THR A 196 -1.99 11.14 -26.11
N ILE A 197 -2.91 11.16 -25.13
CA ILE A 197 -3.02 12.24 -24.17
C ILE A 197 -2.48 11.77 -22.81
N SER A 198 -1.93 12.68 -22.04
CA SER A 198 -1.51 12.44 -20.66
C SER A 198 -2.35 13.25 -19.72
N THR A 199 -2.79 12.64 -18.63
CA THR A 199 -3.53 13.34 -17.58
C THR A 199 -2.88 13.05 -16.23
N ASP A 200 -2.73 14.12 -15.43
CA ASP A 200 -2.17 14.03 -14.09
C ASP A 200 -3.24 13.53 -13.12
N VAL A 201 -2.87 12.62 -12.25
CA VAL A 201 -3.69 12.13 -11.15
C VAL A 201 -2.99 12.32 -9.83
N GLN A 202 -3.75 12.61 -8.79
CA GLN A 202 -3.27 12.70 -7.43
C GLN A 202 -4.18 11.89 -6.51
N ILE A 203 -3.55 11.09 -5.67
CA ILE A 203 -4.19 10.29 -4.64
C ILE A 203 -3.62 10.73 -3.29
N VAL A 204 -4.50 10.99 -2.32
CA VAL A 204 -4.12 11.32 -0.94
C VAL A 204 -4.75 10.30 -0.02
N ASN A 205 -3.93 9.65 0.81
CA ASN A 205 -4.42 8.82 1.89
C ASN A 205 -4.74 9.71 3.10
N LEU A 206 -6.02 9.97 3.32
CA LEU A 206 -6.53 10.74 4.46
C LEU A 206 -6.83 9.87 5.68
N GLY A 207 -6.62 8.56 5.57
CA GLY A 207 -6.80 7.58 6.64
C GLY A 207 -5.62 7.54 7.60
N ARG A 208 -5.70 6.61 8.56
CA ARG A 208 -4.67 6.38 9.59
C ARG A 208 -3.93 5.05 9.39
N ALA A 209 -4.27 4.29 8.35
CA ALA A 209 -3.58 3.07 7.94
C ALA A 209 -3.08 3.21 6.51
N PRO A 210 -2.02 2.50 6.12
CA PRO A 210 -1.55 2.47 4.74
C PRO A 210 -2.58 1.82 3.80
N ILE A 211 -2.52 2.20 2.54
CA ILE A 211 -3.27 1.58 1.44
C ILE A 211 -2.29 1.00 0.42
N TYR A 212 -2.71 -0.05 -0.29
CA TYR A 212 -1.85 -0.87 -1.14
C TYR A 212 -2.43 -1.03 -2.54
N ASN A 213 -1.60 -1.52 -3.46
CA ASN A 213 -2.00 -1.90 -4.81
C ASN A 213 -2.77 -0.80 -5.56
N ILE A 214 -2.33 0.44 -5.38
CA ILE A 214 -2.97 1.62 -5.96
C ILE A 214 -2.80 1.58 -7.48
N GLY A 215 -3.92 1.54 -8.20
CA GLY A 215 -3.96 1.54 -9.65
C GLY A 215 -5.03 2.48 -10.18
N VAL A 216 -4.79 3.05 -11.36
CA VAL A 216 -5.78 3.85 -12.07
C VAL A 216 -6.08 3.20 -13.41
N SER A 217 -7.35 2.90 -13.63
CA SER A 217 -7.91 2.35 -14.86
C SER A 217 -8.91 3.32 -15.49
N LEU A 218 -9.27 3.07 -16.75
CA LEU A 218 -10.25 3.86 -17.46
C LEU A 218 -11.35 2.95 -17.99
N LYS A 219 -12.59 3.32 -17.78
CA LYS A 219 -13.78 2.62 -18.31
C LYS A 219 -14.53 3.56 -19.24
N GLY A 220 -14.84 3.11 -20.43
CA GLY A 220 -15.53 3.89 -21.46
C GLY A 220 -15.21 3.35 -22.84
N THR A 221 -15.63 4.05 -23.88
CA THR A 221 -15.41 3.66 -25.27
C THR A 221 -14.43 4.63 -25.93
N GLY A 222 -13.58 4.10 -26.80
CA GLY A 222 -12.67 4.88 -27.63
C GLY A 222 -11.46 5.50 -26.95
N LEU A 223 -11.35 5.40 -25.63
CA LEU A 223 -10.17 5.82 -24.88
C LEU A 223 -9.61 4.64 -24.08
N PHE A 224 -8.31 4.41 -24.17
CA PHE A 224 -7.65 3.24 -23.60
C PHE A 224 -6.41 3.65 -22.81
N VAL A 225 -6.20 3.07 -21.64
CA VAL A 225 -4.96 3.30 -20.88
C VAL A 225 -3.81 2.64 -21.63
N ALA A 226 -2.90 3.45 -22.18
CA ALA A 226 -1.68 2.99 -22.83
C ALA A 226 -0.59 2.68 -21.81
N GLN A 227 -0.52 3.49 -20.75
CA GLN A 227 0.37 3.28 -19.62
C GLN A 227 -0.38 3.61 -18.32
N PRO A 228 -0.68 2.58 -17.51
CA PRO A 228 -1.38 2.77 -16.24
C PRO A 228 -0.48 3.45 -15.20
N PHE A 229 -1.12 4.14 -14.27
CA PHE A 229 -0.48 4.59 -13.05
C PHE A 229 -0.57 3.51 -11.99
N TYR A 230 0.57 3.22 -11.37
CA TYR A 230 0.67 2.37 -10.18
C TYR A 230 1.34 3.14 -9.04
N GLY A 231 0.62 3.34 -7.95
CA GLY A 231 1.09 4.08 -6.78
C GLY A 231 1.74 3.20 -5.71
N GLY A 232 1.66 1.87 -5.85
CA GLY A 232 2.21 0.92 -4.88
C GLY A 232 1.53 1.02 -3.52
N GLU A 233 2.32 1.23 -2.48
CA GLU A 233 1.90 1.48 -1.10
C GLU A 233 1.89 2.98 -0.81
N LEU A 234 0.88 3.45 -0.07
CA LEU A 234 0.77 4.84 0.34
C LEU A 234 0.46 4.92 1.84
N GLU A 235 1.42 5.40 2.58
CA GLU A 235 1.33 5.58 4.03
C GLU A 235 0.21 6.56 4.44
N ALA A 236 -0.24 6.44 5.67
CA ALA A 236 -1.20 7.35 6.27
C ALA A 236 -0.76 8.82 6.17
N GLY A 237 -1.63 9.70 5.71
CA GLY A 237 -1.36 11.13 5.54
C GLY A 237 -0.46 11.48 4.36
N SER A 238 -0.06 10.50 3.54
CA SER A 238 0.81 10.70 2.37
C SER A 238 0.01 10.88 1.09
N SER A 239 0.68 11.36 0.04
CA SER A 239 0.10 11.49 -1.30
C SER A 239 1.01 10.90 -2.38
N ALA A 240 0.40 10.36 -3.42
CA ALA A 240 1.05 9.93 -4.64
C ALA A 240 0.52 10.73 -5.83
N GLN A 241 1.40 11.08 -6.74
CA GLN A 241 1.07 11.76 -7.99
C GLN A 241 1.70 11.02 -9.16
N GLY A 242 1.02 11.04 -10.30
CA GLY A 242 1.54 10.45 -11.51
C GLY A 242 0.69 10.74 -12.72
N ASN A 243 1.12 10.24 -13.86
CA ASN A 243 0.49 10.47 -15.13
C ASN A 243 -0.14 9.19 -15.65
N VAL A 244 -1.35 9.30 -16.16
CA VAL A 244 -2.01 8.24 -16.91
C VAL A 244 -1.93 8.60 -18.39
N ASN A 245 -1.26 7.77 -19.18
CA ASN A 245 -1.20 7.94 -20.63
C ASN A 245 -2.37 7.18 -21.28
N ILE A 246 -3.17 7.90 -22.03
CA ILE A 246 -4.42 7.43 -22.62
C ILE A 246 -4.28 7.50 -24.14
N TYR A 247 -4.36 6.34 -24.79
CA TYR A 247 -4.48 6.25 -26.24
C TYR A 247 -5.91 6.57 -26.66
N VAL A 248 -6.05 7.43 -27.65
CA VAL A 248 -7.33 7.80 -28.24
C VAL A 248 -7.55 6.96 -29.49
N GLY A 249 -8.43 5.99 -29.38
CA GLY A 249 -8.89 5.20 -30.53
C GLY A 249 -10.08 5.83 -31.22
N THR A 250 -10.87 5.01 -31.92
CA THR A 250 -12.19 5.36 -32.42
C THR A 250 -13.28 4.78 -31.52
N ARG A 251 -14.51 5.27 -31.66
CA ARG A 251 -15.64 4.84 -30.80
C ARG A 251 -16.01 3.36 -30.93
N ASP A 252 -15.72 2.77 -32.07
CA ASP A 252 -15.98 1.37 -32.41
C ASP A 252 -14.86 0.40 -32.01
N MET A 253 -13.73 0.90 -31.50
CA MET A 253 -12.65 0.05 -30.97
C MET A 253 -12.99 -0.45 -29.57
N GLU A 254 -12.67 -1.71 -29.27
CA GLU A 254 -12.78 -2.33 -27.95
C GLU A 254 -11.45 -2.38 -27.19
N SER A 255 -10.33 -2.36 -27.93
CA SER A 255 -8.98 -2.42 -27.35
C SER A 255 -7.94 -1.68 -28.20
N ILE A 256 -6.76 -1.43 -27.61
CA ILE A 256 -5.61 -0.89 -28.34
C ILE A 256 -5.15 -1.91 -29.39
N GLY A 257 -5.09 -1.46 -30.64
CA GLY A 257 -4.67 -2.30 -31.76
C GLY A 257 -5.81 -2.92 -32.56
N ASP A 258 -7.07 -2.73 -32.14
CA ASP A 258 -8.21 -3.11 -32.94
C ASP A 258 -8.25 -2.30 -34.25
N VAL A 259 -8.78 -2.94 -35.28
CA VAL A 259 -9.02 -2.28 -36.57
C VAL A 259 -10.44 -1.74 -36.58
N SER A 260 -10.56 -0.43 -36.70
CA SER A 260 -11.85 0.22 -36.87
C SER A 260 -12.38 -0.09 -38.28
N ASP A 261 -13.49 -0.82 -38.35
CA ASP A 261 -14.18 -1.20 -39.61
C ASP A 261 -15.54 -0.50 -39.77
N GLY A 262 -15.95 0.32 -38.80
CA GLY A 262 -17.14 1.13 -38.82
C GLY A 262 -17.16 2.21 -39.92
N GLU A 263 -18.34 2.76 -40.24
CA GLU A 263 -18.47 3.94 -41.09
C GLU A 263 -17.86 5.16 -40.42
N GLU A 264 -17.37 6.14 -41.22
CA GLU A 264 -16.69 7.33 -40.71
C GLU A 264 -17.52 8.12 -39.68
N ALA A 265 -18.84 8.12 -39.82
CA ALA A 265 -19.76 8.76 -38.89
C ALA A 265 -19.82 8.09 -37.49
N ASP A 266 -19.51 6.80 -37.43
CA ASP A 266 -19.54 6.01 -36.17
C ASP A 266 -18.20 6.03 -35.42
N LYS A 267 -17.11 6.32 -36.16
CA LYS A 267 -15.75 6.34 -35.60
C LYS A 267 -15.50 7.52 -34.66
N TYR A 268 -16.14 8.65 -34.92
CA TYR A 268 -15.87 9.93 -34.24
C TYR A 268 -17.14 10.45 -33.57
N GLY A 269 -16.99 11.27 -32.54
CA GLY A 269 -18.11 11.89 -31.85
C GLY A 269 -17.92 11.93 -30.35
N ASP A 270 -19.02 12.24 -29.67
CA ASP A 270 -19.02 12.37 -28.23
C ASP A 270 -18.92 10.99 -27.55
N VAL A 271 -18.05 10.90 -26.54
CA VAL A 271 -17.84 9.74 -25.69
C VAL A 271 -17.78 10.19 -24.23
N ASN A 272 -18.20 9.30 -23.35
CA ASN A 272 -18.12 9.47 -21.92
C ASN A 272 -17.58 8.21 -21.27
N GLY A 273 -17.08 8.34 -20.08
CA GLY A 273 -16.57 7.23 -19.29
C GLY A 273 -16.11 7.69 -17.91
N THR A 274 -15.41 6.82 -17.23
CA THR A 274 -14.92 7.06 -15.88
C THR A 274 -13.45 6.67 -15.77
N LEU A 275 -12.68 7.52 -15.11
CA LEU A 275 -11.36 7.18 -14.59
C LEU A 275 -11.56 6.57 -13.21
N VAL A 276 -11.12 5.34 -13.00
CA VAL A 276 -11.35 4.58 -11.78
C VAL A 276 -10.04 4.36 -11.06
N LEU A 277 -9.97 4.86 -9.83
CA LEU A 277 -8.94 4.53 -8.86
C LEU A 277 -9.36 3.25 -8.13
N GLU A 278 -8.50 2.26 -8.08
CA GLU A 278 -8.65 1.05 -7.26
C GLU A 278 -7.47 0.93 -6.30
N TYR A 279 -7.72 0.49 -5.08
CA TYR A 279 -6.70 0.28 -4.06
C TYR A 279 -7.22 -0.72 -3.02
N GLU A 280 -6.32 -1.25 -2.21
CA GLU A 280 -6.63 -2.24 -1.18
C GLU A 280 -6.25 -1.71 0.21
N ASP A 281 -6.98 -2.17 1.23
CA ASP A 281 -6.53 -2.02 2.61
C ASP A 281 -5.55 -3.15 2.98
N SER A 282 -5.01 -3.10 4.18
CA SER A 282 -4.06 -4.09 4.69
C SER A 282 -4.66 -5.49 4.94
N TYR A 283 -5.99 -5.65 4.80
CA TYR A 283 -6.66 -6.95 4.80
C TYR A 283 -6.96 -7.48 3.40
N GLY A 284 -6.54 -6.75 2.35
CA GLY A 284 -6.78 -7.12 0.95
C GLY A 284 -8.20 -6.81 0.46
N LYS A 285 -8.96 -6.01 1.20
CA LYS A 285 -10.27 -5.55 0.75
C LYS A 285 -10.09 -4.42 -0.25
N THR A 286 -10.66 -4.58 -1.45
CA THR A 286 -10.58 -3.60 -2.53
C THR A 286 -11.61 -2.49 -2.37
N TYR A 287 -11.17 -1.27 -2.64
CA TYR A 287 -11.97 -0.04 -2.67
C TYR A 287 -11.80 0.64 -4.02
N SER A 288 -12.79 1.43 -4.44
CA SER A 288 -12.71 2.19 -5.68
C SER A 288 -13.33 3.58 -5.53
N GLN A 289 -12.75 4.54 -6.26
CA GLN A 289 -13.30 5.88 -6.48
C GLN A 289 -13.26 6.19 -7.98
N SER A 290 -14.16 7.03 -8.47
CA SER A 290 -14.22 7.34 -9.89
C SER A 290 -14.39 8.83 -10.15
N ILE A 291 -13.88 9.28 -11.29
CA ILE A 291 -14.04 10.63 -11.85
C ILE A 291 -14.61 10.46 -13.25
N ASP A 292 -15.78 11.04 -13.50
CA ASP A 292 -16.43 10.99 -14.79
C ASP A 292 -15.76 11.95 -15.77
N TYR A 293 -15.70 11.55 -17.04
CA TYR A 293 -15.26 12.42 -18.13
C TYR A 293 -16.25 12.38 -19.30
N ALA A 294 -16.26 13.48 -20.05
CA ALA A 294 -16.91 13.58 -21.34
C ALA A 294 -15.97 14.28 -22.32
N THR A 295 -15.79 13.70 -23.50
CA THR A 295 -14.94 14.26 -24.55
C THR A 295 -15.49 13.96 -25.92
N LYS A 296 -14.97 14.64 -26.93
CA LYS A 296 -15.31 14.38 -28.33
C LYS A 296 -14.10 13.86 -29.09
N ILE A 297 -14.18 12.64 -29.58
CA ILE A 297 -13.17 12.08 -30.46
C ILE A 297 -13.32 12.71 -31.86
N GLN A 298 -12.27 13.30 -32.37
CA GLN A 298 -12.15 13.91 -33.68
C GLN A 298 -11.28 13.06 -34.58
N ALA A 299 -11.43 13.23 -35.89
CA ALA A 299 -10.57 12.57 -36.89
C ALA A 299 -9.07 12.89 -36.63
N PRO A 300 -8.16 11.97 -36.98
CA PRO A 300 -6.73 12.17 -36.77
C PRO A 300 -6.24 13.46 -37.44
N LYS A 301 -5.32 14.16 -36.76
CA LYS A 301 -4.61 15.30 -37.41
C LYS A 301 -3.74 14.79 -38.52
N VAL A 302 -4.13 15.07 -39.76
CA VAL A 302 -3.26 14.85 -40.92
C VAL A 302 -2.21 15.97 -40.91
N LEU A 303 -1.02 15.69 -40.41
CA LEU A 303 0.14 16.55 -40.68
C LEU A 303 0.44 16.45 -42.18
N SER A 304 -0.12 17.34 -42.97
CA SER A 304 0.39 17.56 -44.33
C SER A 304 1.82 18.08 -44.17
N LEU A 305 2.79 17.18 -44.23
CA LEU A 305 4.14 17.55 -44.58
C LEU A 305 4.03 18.09 -46.00
N LYS A 306 3.79 19.41 -46.14
CA LYS A 306 4.23 20.09 -47.34
C LYS A 306 5.75 19.83 -47.40
N ALA A 307 6.14 18.82 -48.16
CA ALA A 307 7.46 18.82 -48.73
C ALA A 307 7.51 20.14 -49.49
N GLU A 308 8.19 21.14 -48.98
CA GLU A 308 8.73 22.19 -49.79
C GLU A 308 9.68 21.44 -50.76
N THR A 309 9.15 20.98 -51.88
CA THR A 309 9.96 20.79 -53.05
C THR A 309 10.57 22.15 -53.29
N LYS A 310 11.76 22.40 -52.77
CA LYS A 310 12.67 23.37 -53.30
C LYS A 310 12.73 22.98 -54.79
N GLU A 311 11.99 23.68 -55.65
CA GLU A 311 12.31 23.72 -57.06
C GLU A 311 13.75 24.25 -57.09
N GLU A 312 14.70 23.33 -57.19
CA GLU A 312 16.02 23.66 -57.66
C GLU A 312 15.79 24.20 -59.08
N THR A 313 15.59 25.50 -59.13
CA THR A 313 15.67 26.21 -60.42
C THR A 313 17.03 25.86 -61.00
N ASN A 314 17.00 24.87 -61.85
CA ASN A 314 18.19 24.37 -62.55
C ASN A 314 18.74 25.52 -63.39
N GLN A 315 19.62 26.32 -62.81
CA GLN A 315 20.20 27.53 -63.42
C GLN A 315 21.39 27.19 -64.36
N TRP A 316 21.41 25.98 -64.91
CA TRP A 316 22.47 25.56 -65.88
C TRP A 316 22.66 26.55 -67.05
N TRP A 317 21.63 27.27 -67.45
CA TRP A 317 21.67 28.29 -68.51
C TRP A 317 22.57 29.48 -68.06
N ILE A 318 22.74 29.82 -66.82
CA ILE A 318 23.65 30.86 -66.32
C ILE A 318 25.08 30.45 -66.59
N SER A 319 25.44 29.20 -66.39
CA SER A 319 26.78 28.70 -66.74
C SER A 319 27.08 28.80 -68.21
N ILE A 320 26.08 28.60 -69.12
CA ILE A 320 26.22 28.76 -70.55
C ILE A 320 26.42 30.24 -70.94
N ILE A 321 25.68 31.14 -70.30
CA ILE A 321 25.85 32.57 -70.58
C ILE A 321 27.23 33.05 -70.14
N VAL A 322 27.72 32.62 -68.96
CA VAL A 322 29.07 32.96 -68.50
C VAL A 322 30.15 32.41 -69.41
N LEU A 323 30.01 31.17 -69.93
CA LEU A 323 30.94 30.58 -70.88
C LEU A 323 30.94 31.32 -72.25
N LEU A 324 29.79 31.69 -72.71
CA LEU A 324 29.66 32.51 -73.96
C LEU A 324 30.27 33.90 -73.79
N GLY A 325 30.06 34.54 -72.65
CA GLY A 325 30.66 35.85 -72.36
C GLY A 325 32.17 35.78 -72.23
N LEU A 326 32.75 34.75 -71.65
CA LEU A 326 34.18 34.52 -71.62
C LEU A 326 34.76 34.20 -72.98
N GLY A 327 34.07 33.45 -73.84
CA GLY A 327 34.47 33.17 -75.22
C GLY A 327 34.49 34.43 -76.07
N LEU A 328 33.48 35.28 -75.98
CA LEU A 328 33.43 36.56 -76.71
C LEU A 328 34.53 37.52 -76.25
N SER A 329 34.78 37.63 -74.98
CA SER A 329 35.85 38.51 -74.48
C SER A 329 37.25 38.05 -74.88
N ALA A 330 37.47 36.71 -74.84
CA ALA A 330 38.72 36.13 -75.42
C ALA A 330 38.88 36.39 -76.89
N GLY A 331 37.79 36.26 -77.67
CA GLY A 331 37.78 36.58 -79.10
C GLY A 331 38.12 38.04 -79.41
N VAL A 332 37.54 38.97 -78.66
CA VAL A 332 37.89 40.43 -78.79
C VAL A 332 39.32 40.67 -78.38
N ALA A 333 39.86 40.06 -77.35
CA ALA A 333 41.26 40.20 -76.96
C ALA A 333 42.24 39.70 -78.02
N ILE A 334 41.92 38.56 -78.62
CA ILE A 334 42.72 38.01 -79.72
C ILE A 334 42.70 38.93 -80.99
N GLN A 335 41.53 39.48 -81.31
CA GLN A 335 41.42 40.42 -82.40
C GLN A 335 42.17 41.72 -82.16
N THR A 336 42.09 42.27 -80.94
CA THR A 336 42.85 43.48 -80.57
C THR A 336 44.35 43.24 -80.61
N MET A 337 44.84 42.08 -80.12
CA MET A 337 46.24 41.70 -80.25
C MET A 337 46.70 41.55 -81.73
N ARG A 338 45.86 40.99 -82.59
CA ARG A 338 46.14 40.89 -84.03
C ARG A 338 46.24 42.27 -84.65
N ILE A 339 45.33 43.18 -84.35
CA ILE A 339 45.35 44.53 -84.86
C ILE A 339 46.59 45.26 -84.35
N TYR A 340 46.94 45.09 -83.11
CA TYR A 340 48.12 45.68 -82.49
C TYR A 340 49.45 45.17 -83.18
N SER A 341 49.49 43.84 -83.42
CA SER A 341 50.64 43.22 -84.08
C SER A 341 50.82 43.68 -85.58
N ILE A 342 49.71 43.97 -86.24
CA ILE A 342 49.73 44.49 -87.64
C ILE A 342 50.18 45.95 -87.61
N LYS A 343 49.71 46.77 -86.67
CA LYS A 343 50.18 48.18 -86.53
C LYS A 343 51.65 48.31 -86.12
N LYS A 344 52.27 47.30 -85.59
CA LYS A 344 53.69 47.29 -85.15
C LYS A 344 54.63 46.86 -86.33
N LYS A 345 54.04 46.32 -87.41
CA LYS A 345 54.77 45.90 -88.62
C LYS A 345 54.64 46.85 -89.79
N LEU A 346 53.91 47.94 -89.70
CA LEU A 346 53.85 49.12 -90.57
C LEU A 346 54.66 50.24 -89.94
#